data_0988668fca6cb0e623eb5a5a95d45ce1
#
_entry.id   0988668fca6cb0e623eb5a5a95d45ce1
#
_cell.length_a   1.000
_cell.length_b   1.000
_cell.length_c   1.000
_cell.angle_alpha   90.00
_cell.angle_beta   90.00
_cell.angle_gamma   90.00
#
_symmetry.space_group_name_H-M   'P 1'
#
loop_
_entity.id
_entity.type
_entity.pdbx_description
1 polymer ?
#
loop_
_entity_poly.entity_id
_entity_poly.type
_entity_poly.pdbx_seq_one_letter_code
_entity_poly.pdbx_strand_id
1 'polypeptide(L)'
;MYQGQTPQSFKAKKLKELYEGLTEEEKDTMLKKADTYNEKLKDVNRPFLNYAEAGDYNSILDISGTGIMGYVTIEKLGVELPIYHGTSEAVLQIGAGHMSGTSLPVGGKGKHSVLAAHRGLPSAKLFTDIDQLVEGDKFYVHVLDKVLAYEVDQILPMVEKDDTDTLTEAMKNVEGEDYVTLFTCTPYGVNSHRLLVRGHSVPYNGEDDEKAIANESMLQTVKDYYMLYAILAVACLLYTSPSPRDGATSR
;
A
#
# COMPACT_ATOMS: atom_id res chain seq x y z
N MET A 1 1.20 6.12 23.38
CA MET A 1 1.56 6.63 22.05
C MET A 1 0.34 6.53 21.16
N TYR A 2 -0.17 7.66 20.69
CA TYR A 2 -1.28 7.71 19.73
C TYR A 2 -0.77 7.14 18.41
N GLN A 3 -1.18 5.93 18.04
CA GLN A 3 -1.12 5.50 16.64
C GLN A 3 -2.30 6.17 15.92
N GLY A 4 -2.13 7.45 15.60
CA GLY A 4 -3.02 8.13 14.65
C GLY A 4 -2.88 7.48 13.29
N GLN A 5 -3.99 7.32 12.58
CA GLN A 5 -3.96 6.87 11.18
C GLN A 5 -2.90 7.68 10.42
N THR A 6 -2.00 6.99 9.73
CA THR A 6 -1.02 7.68 8.90
C THR A 6 -1.75 8.39 7.75
N PRO A 7 -1.23 9.48 7.19
CA PRO A 7 -1.83 10.12 6.02
C PRO A 7 -2.07 9.14 4.87
N GLN A 8 -1.27 8.08 4.79
CA GLN A 8 -1.36 7.02 3.78
C GLN A 8 -2.56 6.09 4.01
N SER A 9 -2.76 5.60 5.25
CA SER A 9 -3.92 4.76 5.58
C SER A 9 -5.26 5.51 5.44
N PHE A 10 -5.27 6.82 5.72
CA PHE A 10 -6.45 7.66 5.45
C PHE A 10 -6.80 7.70 3.96
N LYS A 11 -5.79 7.77 3.07
CA LYS A 11 -6.02 7.77 1.62
C LYS A 11 -6.51 6.42 1.11
N ALA A 12 -5.99 5.31 1.63
CA ALA A 12 -6.47 3.98 1.30
C ALA A 12 -7.94 3.77 1.72
N LYS A 13 -8.32 4.23 2.92
CA LYS A 13 -9.72 4.21 3.38
C LYS A 13 -10.64 5.00 2.47
N LYS A 14 -10.25 6.23 2.10
CA LYS A 14 -11.05 7.05 1.19
C LYS A 14 -11.20 6.41 -0.20
N LEU A 15 -10.19 5.69 -0.66
CA LEU A 15 -10.26 4.96 -1.92
C LEU A 15 -11.24 3.79 -1.86
N LYS A 16 -11.28 3.04 -0.74
CA LYS A 16 -12.30 2.00 -0.50
C LYS A 16 -13.72 2.58 -0.60
N GLU A 17 -13.99 3.70 0.06
CA GLU A 17 -15.28 4.39 0.00
C GLU A 17 -15.67 4.80 -1.44
N LEU A 18 -14.68 5.20 -2.26
CA LEU A 18 -14.91 5.51 -3.67
C LEU A 18 -15.23 4.25 -4.48
N TYR A 19 -14.56 3.12 -4.22
CA TYR A 19 -14.85 1.85 -4.89
C TYR A 19 -16.23 1.32 -4.59
N GLU A 20 -16.73 1.48 -3.35
CA GLU A 20 -18.09 1.12 -2.94
C GLU A 20 -19.17 1.94 -3.67
N GLY A 21 -18.83 3.16 -4.12
CA GLY A 21 -19.72 4.03 -4.89
C GLY A 21 -19.83 3.69 -6.38
N LEU A 22 -18.96 2.82 -6.90
CA LEU A 22 -18.97 2.39 -8.31
C LEU A 22 -19.92 1.22 -8.54
N THR A 23 -20.59 1.22 -9.68
CA THR A 23 -21.35 0.06 -10.15
C THR A 23 -20.42 -1.05 -10.63
N GLU A 24 -20.89 -2.29 -10.62
CA GLU A 24 -20.14 -3.45 -11.14
C GLU A 24 -19.79 -3.28 -12.63
N GLU A 25 -20.65 -2.63 -13.42
CA GLU A 25 -20.39 -2.35 -14.84
C GLU A 25 -19.23 -1.33 -15.01
N GLU A 26 -19.16 -0.31 -14.17
CA GLU A 26 -18.05 0.66 -14.16
C GLU A 26 -16.74 -0.01 -13.78
N LYS A 27 -16.71 -0.81 -12.72
CA LYS A 27 -15.54 -1.59 -12.29
C LYS A 27 -15.05 -2.53 -13.39
N ASP A 28 -15.96 -3.28 -14.00
CA ASP A 28 -15.66 -4.20 -15.10
C ASP A 28 -15.08 -3.46 -16.32
N THR A 29 -15.64 -2.29 -16.64
CA THR A 29 -15.14 -1.45 -17.73
C THR A 29 -13.71 -0.94 -17.44
N MET A 30 -13.42 -0.54 -16.20
CA MET A 30 -12.09 -0.09 -15.80
C MET A 30 -11.07 -1.22 -15.85
N LEU A 31 -11.44 -2.42 -15.36
CA LEU A 31 -10.58 -3.61 -15.44
C LEU A 31 -10.29 -4.01 -16.89
N LYS A 32 -11.31 -4.01 -17.76
CA LYS A 32 -11.12 -4.30 -19.20
C LYS A 32 -10.20 -3.31 -19.89
N LYS A 33 -10.27 -2.01 -19.53
CA LYS A 33 -9.34 -1.00 -20.04
C LYS A 33 -7.91 -1.27 -19.59
N ALA A 34 -7.72 -1.64 -18.32
CA ALA A 34 -6.41 -1.99 -17.77
C ALA A 34 -5.84 -3.26 -18.43
N ASP A 35 -6.66 -4.28 -18.61
CA ASP A 35 -6.27 -5.50 -19.33
C ASP A 35 -5.90 -5.23 -20.79
N THR A 36 -6.70 -4.41 -21.47
CA THR A 36 -6.40 -4.01 -22.88
C THR A 36 -5.08 -3.25 -22.98
N TYR A 37 -4.79 -2.38 -22.02
CA TYR A 37 -3.51 -1.67 -21.95
C TYR A 37 -2.37 -2.66 -21.72
N ASN A 38 -2.50 -3.59 -20.77
CA ASN A 38 -1.48 -4.59 -20.47
C ASN A 38 -1.16 -5.49 -21.67
N GLU A 39 -2.19 -5.89 -22.42
CA GLU A 39 -1.98 -6.68 -23.64
C GLU A 39 -1.23 -5.89 -24.72
N LYS A 40 -1.60 -4.63 -24.96
CA LYS A 40 -0.90 -3.77 -25.91
C LYS A 40 0.54 -3.47 -25.48
N LEU A 41 0.78 -3.35 -24.17
CA LEU A 41 2.11 -3.06 -23.63
C LEU A 41 3.13 -4.16 -23.97
N LYS A 42 2.70 -5.41 -24.13
CA LYS A 42 3.57 -6.54 -24.53
C LYS A 42 4.23 -6.32 -25.89
N ASP A 43 3.56 -5.61 -26.80
CA ASP A 43 4.03 -5.35 -28.16
C ASP A 43 4.86 -4.06 -28.27
N VAL A 44 4.91 -3.26 -27.19
CA VAL A 44 5.65 -1.99 -27.17
C VAL A 44 7.15 -2.24 -27.09
N ASN A 45 7.89 -1.69 -28.04
CA ASN A 45 9.34 -1.73 -27.99
C ASN A 45 9.88 -0.78 -26.92
N ARG A 46 10.70 -1.29 -26.00
CA ARG A 46 11.24 -0.54 -24.85
C ARG A 46 10.12 0.08 -24.01
N PRO A 47 9.26 -0.73 -23.37
CA PRO A 47 8.06 -0.25 -22.69
C PRO A 47 8.35 0.79 -21.61
N PHE A 48 9.48 0.73 -20.92
CA PHE A 48 9.88 1.74 -19.92
C PHE A 48 10.06 3.16 -20.50
N LEU A 49 10.29 3.29 -21.79
CA LEU A 49 10.41 4.58 -22.46
C LEU A 49 9.14 4.94 -23.23
N ASN A 50 8.48 3.95 -23.83
CA ASN A 50 7.42 4.13 -24.82
C ASN A 50 6.05 3.65 -24.34
N TYR A 51 5.84 3.49 -23.03
CA TYR A 51 4.59 2.96 -22.45
C TYR A 51 3.32 3.67 -22.93
N ALA A 52 3.41 4.94 -23.30
CA ALA A 52 2.29 5.72 -23.83
C ALA A 52 1.78 5.20 -25.20
N GLU A 53 2.56 4.41 -25.94
CA GLU A 53 2.10 3.77 -27.18
C GLU A 53 1.01 2.72 -26.92
N ALA A 54 0.95 2.12 -25.74
CA ALA A 54 -0.09 1.18 -25.33
C ALA A 54 -1.44 1.86 -25.04
N GLY A 55 -1.45 3.16 -24.75
CA GLY A 55 -2.66 3.93 -24.47
C GLY A 55 -2.46 5.04 -23.45
N ASP A 56 -3.56 5.67 -23.03
CA ASP A 56 -3.54 6.74 -22.04
C ASP A 56 -3.39 6.16 -20.60
N TYR A 57 -2.14 5.87 -20.25
CA TYR A 57 -1.74 5.29 -18.96
C TYR A 57 -2.33 6.03 -17.77
N ASN A 58 -2.33 7.36 -17.77
CA ASN A 58 -2.69 8.15 -16.62
C ASN A 58 -4.20 8.18 -16.33
N SER A 59 -5.04 7.84 -17.31
CA SER A 59 -6.50 7.81 -17.12
C SER A 59 -7.03 6.45 -16.67
N ILE A 60 -6.21 5.39 -16.75
CA ILE A 60 -6.64 4.03 -16.42
C ILE A 60 -6.58 3.84 -14.91
N LEU A 61 -7.69 3.37 -14.30
CA LEU A 61 -7.83 3.15 -12.86
C LEU A 61 -7.79 4.43 -12.00
N ASP A 62 -7.77 5.63 -12.57
CA ASP A 62 -7.84 6.89 -11.82
C ASP A 62 -9.29 7.29 -11.56
N ILE A 63 -9.87 6.80 -10.46
CA ILE A 63 -11.27 7.08 -10.07
C ILE A 63 -11.41 8.44 -9.43
N SER A 64 -10.38 8.87 -8.71
CA SER A 64 -10.41 10.07 -7.87
C SER A 64 -9.94 11.33 -8.60
N GLY A 65 -9.40 11.23 -9.80
CA GLY A 65 -8.71 12.32 -10.49
C GLY A 65 -7.38 12.74 -9.81
N THR A 66 -6.87 11.90 -8.89
CA THR A 66 -5.64 12.18 -8.13
C THR A 66 -4.48 11.25 -8.51
N GLY A 67 -4.69 10.39 -9.51
CA GLY A 67 -3.71 9.41 -9.98
C GLY A 67 -3.57 8.18 -9.08
N ILE A 68 -4.47 7.96 -8.12
CA ILE A 68 -4.46 6.75 -7.27
C ILE A 68 -5.20 5.64 -8.00
N MET A 69 -4.53 4.50 -8.22
CA MET A 69 -5.10 3.32 -8.89
C MET A 69 -5.44 2.17 -7.94
N GLY A 70 -4.96 2.21 -6.71
CA GLY A 70 -5.14 1.15 -5.73
C GLY A 70 -4.34 1.41 -4.46
N TYR A 71 -4.17 0.38 -3.64
CA TYR A 71 -3.26 0.40 -2.50
C TYR A 71 -2.61 -0.96 -2.29
N VAL A 72 -1.44 -0.97 -1.65
CA VAL A 72 -0.68 -2.18 -1.29
C VAL A 72 -0.64 -2.30 0.22
N THR A 73 -0.87 -3.53 0.73
CA THR A 73 -0.72 -3.87 2.15
C THR A 73 0.35 -4.93 2.34
N ILE A 74 1.19 -4.75 3.36
CA ILE A 74 2.21 -5.70 3.81
C ILE A 74 2.03 -5.84 5.31
N GLU A 75 1.23 -6.81 5.73
CA GLU A 75 0.80 -6.94 7.12
C GLU A 75 1.96 -7.14 8.09
N LYS A 76 2.90 -8.02 7.75
CA LYS A 76 4.11 -8.29 8.55
C LYS A 76 4.85 -7.00 8.92
N LEU A 77 4.82 -6.01 8.05
CA LEU A 77 5.52 -4.74 8.23
C LEU A 77 4.60 -3.60 8.70
N GLY A 78 3.29 -3.83 8.78
CA GLY A 78 2.30 -2.79 9.07
C GLY A 78 2.31 -1.67 8.02
N VAL A 79 2.50 -2.02 6.75
CA VAL A 79 2.52 -1.10 5.61
C VAL A 79 1.16 -1.11 4.92
N GLU A 80 0.59 0.06 4.72
CA GLU A 80 -0.60 0.31 3.90
C GLU A 80 -0.36 1.59 3.11
N LEU A 81 -0.14 1.48 1.79
CA LEU A 81 0.25 2.58 0.93
C LEU A 81 -0.64 2.69 -0.30
N PRO A 82 -1.14 3.89 -0.64
CA PRO A 82 -1.77 4.14 -1.93
C PRO A 82 -0.76 3.93 -3.06
N ILE A 83 -1.24 3.35 -4.17
CA ILE A 83 -0.49 3.17 -5.41
C ILE A 83 -0.89 4.27 -6.38
N TYR A 84 0.07 5.05 -6.82
CA TYR A 84 -0.10 6.14 -7.79
C TYR A 84 0.47 5.77 -9.15
N HIS A 85 0.01 6.48 -10.19
CA HIS A 85 0.64 6.41 -11.50
C HIS A 85 2.04 7.01 -11.49
N GLY A 86 2.99 6.30 -12.08
CA GLY A 86 4.37 6.74 -12.25
C GLY A 86 5.19 6.75 -10.95
N THR A 87 6.46 7.06 -11.12
CA THR A 87 7.47 7.06 -10.04
C THR A 87 8.14 8.42 -9.91
N SER A 88 7.38 9.51 -10.10
CA SER A 88 7.90 10.86 -9.87
C SER A 88 8.25 11.07 -8.40
N GLU A 89 9.19 11.96 -8.11
CA GLU A 89 9.58 12.29 -6.73
C GLU A 89 8.38 12.67 -5.86
N ALA A 90 7.44 13.44 -6.41
CA ALA A 90 6.22 13.85 -5.70
C ALA A 90 5.35 12.64 -5.30
N VAL A 91 5.28 11.61 -6.13
CA VAL A 91 4.57 10.35 -5.84
C VAL A 91 5.30 9.57 -4.78
N LEU A 92 6.61 9.34 -4.95
CA LEU A 92 7.39 8.50 -4.06
C LEU A 92 7.51 9.06 -2.63
N GLN A 93 7.29 10.36 -2.44
CA GLN A 93 7.23 10.98 -1.10
C GLN A 93 5.93 10.67 -0.34
N ILE A 94 4.84 10.29 -1.03
CA ILE A 94 3.52 10.17 -0.41
C ILE A 94 2.89 8.77 -0.50
N GLY A 95 3.48 7.84 -1.25
CA GLY A 95 2.96 6.49 -1.44
C GLY A 95 3.88 5.60 -2.28
N ALA A 96 3.32 4.53 -2.79
CA ALA A 96 3.96 3.69 -3.79
C ALA A 96 3.62 4.22 -5.19
N GLY A 97 4.60 4.24 -6.08
CA GLY A 97 4.44 4.58 -7.48
C GLY A 97 4.45 3.32 -8.35
N HIS A 98 3.46 3.15 -9.20
CA HIS A 98 3.49 2.11 -10.23
C HIS A 98 4.50 2.51 -11.31
N MET A 99 5.44 1.63 -11.58
CA MET A 99 6.50 1.88 -12.57
C MET A 99 5.92 1.80 -14.00
N SER A 100 5.86 2.94 -14.67
CA SER A 100 5.38 3.02 -16.05
C SER A 100 6.21 2.10 -16.96
N GLY A 101 5.53 1.37 -17.84
CA GLY A 101 6.18 0.37 -18.70
C GLY A 101 6.17 -1.05 -18.14
N THR A 102 5.67 -1.24 -16.90
CA THR A 102 5.28 -2.55 -16.36
C THR A 102 3.77 -2.73 -16.46
N SER A 103 3.26 -3.95 -16.28
CA SER A 103 1.82 -4.21 -16.33
C SER A 103 1.09 -3.49 -15.21
N LEU A 104 -0.06 -2.89 -15.49
CA LEU A 104 -0.95 -2.36 -14.47
C LEU A 104 -1.34 -3.44 -13.46
N PRO A 105 -1.49 -3.12 -12.17
CA PRO A 105 -1.60 -4.10 -11.08
C PRO A 105 -3.02 -4.68 -10.93
N VAL A 106 -3.56 -5.25 -12.01
CA VAL A 106 -4.90 -5.87 -12.03
C VAL A 106 -4.85 -7.40 -12.01
N GLY A 107 -3.65 -7.96 -11.88
CA GLY A 107 -3.40 -9.39 -11.88
C GLY A 107 -3.58 -10.06 -13.23
N GLY A 108 -3.25 -11.34 -13.31
CA GLY A 108 -3.47 -12.20 -14.45
C GLY A 108 -2.18 -12.69 -15.12
N LYS A 109 -2.28 -13.86 -15.75
CA LYS A 109 -1.13 -14.56 -16.33
C LYS A 109 -0.42 -13.74 -17.41
N GLY A 110 0.90 -13.85 -17.42
CA GLY A 110 1.77 -13.12 -18.35
C GLY A 110 1.91 -11.63 -18.01
N LYS A 111 1.67 -11.26 -16.74
CA LYS A 111 1.77 -9.88 -16.26
C LYS A 111 2.77 -9.76 -15.12
N HIS A 112 3.47 -8.65 -15.09
CA HIS A 112 4.39 -8.30 -14.03
C HIS A 112 4.25 -6.81 -13.72
N SER A 113 3.75 -6.47 -12.54
CA SER A 113 3.63 -5.09 -12.07
C SER A 113 4.76 -4.75 -11.11
N VAL A 114 5.29 -3.54 -11.20
CA VAL A 114 6.36 -3.06 -10.29
C VAL A 114 5.88 -1.85 -9.52
N LEU A 115 5.96 -1.94 -8.20
CA LEU A 115 5.59 -0.90 -7.24
C LEU A 115 6.85 -0.36 -6.57
N ALA A 116 7.17 0.90 -6.78
CA ALA A 116 8.33 1.54 -6.21
C ALA A 116 7.93 2.48 -5.06
N ALA A 117 8.72 2.51 -4.00
CA ALA A 117 8.58 3.52 -2.95
C ALA A 117 9.94 3.83 -2.31
N HIS A 118 10.04 4.98 -1.68
CA HIS A 118 11.25 5.39 -0.99
C HIS A 118 11.59 4.51 0.21
N ARG A 119 12.88 4.48 0.53
CA ARG A 119 13.44 3.92 1.75
C ARG A 119 14.10 5.04 2.56
N GLY A 120 13.75 5.11 3.86
CA GLY A 120 14.44 6.03 4.77
C GLY A 120 13.96 7.47 4.74
N LEU A 121 12.73 7.75 4.34
CA LEU A 121 12.14 9.07 4.52
C LEU A 121 11.82 9.33 6.00
N PRO A 122 12.27 10.45 6.60
CA PRO A 122 11.95 10.76 7.99
C PRO A 122 10.44 10.93 8.25
N SER A 123 9.69 11.31 7.21
CA SER A 123 8.26 11.63 7.29
C SER A 123 7.32 10.45 7.12
N ALA A 124 7.81 9.33 6.55
CA ALA A 124 6.97 8.19 6.22
C ALA A 124 7.77 6.88 6.12
N LYS A 125 7.18 5.79 6.64
CA LYS A 125 7.81 4.47 6.64
C LYS A 125 8.00 3.92 5.22
N LEU A 126 6.98 4.06 4.35
CA LEU A 126 6.95 3.57 2.97
C LEU A 126 7.53 2.14 2.84
N PHE A 127 8.51 1.92 1.95
CA PHE A 127 9.20 0.63 1.79
C PHE A 127 10.51 0.53 2.59
N THR A 128 10.61 1.25 3.73
CA THR A 128 11.84 1.26 4.54
C THR A 128 12.25 -0.14 4.99
N ASP A 129 11.29 -0.97 5.37
CA ASP A 129 11.54 -2.26 6.02
C ASP A 129 11.27 -3.47 5.11
N ILE A 130 11.12 -3.31 3.79
CA ILE A 130 10.83 -4.47 2.91
C ILE A 130 12.00 -5.46 2.82
N ASP A 131 13.19 -5.10 3.30
CA ASP A 131 14.32 -6.01 3.48
C ASP A 131 14.13 -7.04 4.62
N GLN A 132 13.10 -6.88 5.45
CA GLN A 132 12.70 -7.88 6.46
C GLN A 132 11.77 -8.96 5.91
N LEU A 133 11.31 -8.81 4.66
CA LEU A 133 10.55 -9.86 3.99
C LEU A 133 11.45 -11.03 3.63
N VAL A 134 10.89 -12.23 3.72
CA VAL A 134 11.53 -13.49 3.33
C VAL A 134 10.62 -14.25 2.37
N GLU A 135 11.16 -15.24 1.65
CA GLU A 135 10.36 -16.14 0.82
C GLU A 135 9.24 -16.79 1.65
N GLY A 136 8.02 -16.83 1.10
CA GLY A 136 6.80 -17.30 1.76
C GLY A 136 6.01 -16.22 2.50
N ASP A 137 6.58 -15.02 2.73
CA ASP A 137 5.79 -13.89 3.23
C ASP A 137 4.77 -13.41 2.19
N LYS A 138 3.66 -12.84 2.64
CA LYS A 138 2.60 -12.36 1.75
C LYS A 138 2.45 -10.85 1.80
N PHE A 139 2.05 -10.30 0.67
CA PHE A 139 1.55 -8.92 0.54
C PHE A 139 0.37 -8.90 -0.43
N TYR A 140 -0.44 -7.85 -0.36
CA TYR A 140 -1.68 -7.78 -1.10
C TYR A 140 -1.77 -6.48 -1.89
N VAL A 141 -2.31 -6.56 -3.09
CA VAL A 141 -2.61 -5.41 -3.94
C VAL A 141 -4.12 -5.30 -4.09
N HIS A 142 -4.66 -4.16 -3.70
CA HIS A 142 -6.10 -3.87 -3.72
C HIS A 142 -6.40 -2.90 -4.86
N VAL A 143 -7.17 -3.34 -5.82
CA VAL A 143 -7.60 -2.53 -6.98
C VAL A 143 -9.08 -2.74 -7.24
N LEU A 144 -9.86 -1.67 -7.17
CA LEU A 144 -11.31 -1.73 -7.20
C LEU A 144 -11.83 -2.65 -6.07
N ASP A 145 -12.56 -3.70 -6.42
CA ASP A 145 -13.08 -4.72 -5.51
C ASP A 145 -12.22 -5.98 -5.42
N LYS A 146 -11.08 -6.00 -6.13
CA LYS A 146 -10.17 -7.15 -6.14
C LYS A 146 -9.09 -7.01 -5.09
N VAL A 147 -8.88 -8.09 -4.36
CA VAL A 147 -7.71 -8.31 -3.51
C VAL A 147 -6.83 -9.36 -4.16
N LEU A 148 -5.65 -8.97 -4.58
CA LEU A 148 -4.67 -9.83 -5.24
C LEU A 148 -3.58 -10.18 -4.22
N ALA A 149 -3.49 -11.47 -3.86
CA ALA A 149 -2.50 -11.96 -2.92
C ALA A 149 -1.25 -12.42 -3.65
N TYR A 150 -0.10 -11.99 -3.17
CA TYR A 150 1.22 -12.37 -3.68
C TYR A 150 2.07 -12.92 -2.57
N GLU A 151 2.69 -14.08 -2.82
CA GLU A 151 3.65 -14.73 -1.91
C GLU A 151 5.07 -14.51 -2.43
N VAL A 152 5.96 -14.02 -1.57
CA VAL A 152 7.35 -13.71 -1.93
C VAL A 152 8.07 -14.97 -2.39
N ASP A 153 8.60 -14.95 -3.60
CA ASP A 153 9.31 -16.06 -4.24
C ASP A 153 10.74 -15.72 -4.66
N GLN A 154 11.09 -14.43 -4.74
CA GLN A 154 12.44 -14.00 -5.11
C GLN A 154 12.81 -12.70 -4.42
N ILE A 155 14.02 -12.62 -3.89
CA ILE A 155 14.59 -11.40 -3.32
C ILE A 155 15.94 -11.13 -3.97
N LEU A 156 16.09 -9.96 -4.59
CA LEU A 156 17.35 -9.45 -5.12
C LEU A 156 17.79 -8.27 -4.25
N PRO A 157 18.62 -8.52 -3.23
CA PRO A 157 18.84 -7.54 -2.16
C PRO A 157 19.73 -6.36 -2.57
N MET A 158 20.59 -6.53 -3.58
CA MET A 158 21.66 -5.59 -3.91
C MET A 158 21.98 -5.60 -5.41
N VAL A 159 21.06 -5.10 -6.24
CA VAL A 159 21.32 -4.88 -7.68
C VAL A 159 21.87 -3.47 -7.86
N GLU A 160 22.99 -3.30 -8.55
CA GLU A 160 23.55 -1.97 -8.82
C GLU A 160 22.52 -1.11 -9.57
N LYS A 161 22.38 0.16 -9.16
CA LYS A 161 21.36 1.06 -9.73
C LYS A 161 21.50 1.29 -11.23
N ASP A 162 22.73 1.16 -11.76
CA ASP A 162 23.08 1.40 -13.16
C ASP A 162 23.15 0.09 -13.98
N ASP A 163 22.94 -1.08 -13.35
CA ASP A 163 22.79 -2.37 -14.02
C ASP A 163 21.38 -2.51 -14.59
N THR A 164 21.15 -1.77 -15.68
CA THR A 164 19.85 -1.72 -16.38
C THR A 164 19.44 -3.07 -16.96
N ASP A 165 20.38 -3.93 -17.31
CA ASP A 165 20.09 -5.23 -17.91
C ASP A 165 19.52 -6.19 -16.87
N THR A 166 20.17 -6.31 -15.70
CA THR A 166 19.67 -7.11 -14.59
C THR A 166 18.33 -6.58 -14.07
N LEU A 167 18.18 -5.26 -13.94
CA LEU A 167 16.92 -4.65 -13.49
C LEU A 167 15.78 -4.92 -14.48
N THR A 168 16.04 -4.74 -15.80
CA THR A 168 15.02 -5.00 -16.83
C THR A 168 14.63 -6.47 -16.87
N GLU A 169 15.59 -7.38 -16.78
CA GLU A 169 15.32 -8.83 -16.74
C GLU A 169 14.49 -9.22 -15.53
N ALA A 170 14.79 -8.66 -14.34
CA ALA A 170 14.05 -8.94 -13.11
C ALA A 170 12.60 -8.42 -13.11
N MET A 171 12.28 -7.47 -14.00
CA MET A 171 10.96 -6.83 -14.05
C MET A 171 10.16 -7.20 -15.32
N LYS A 172 10.68 -8.07 -16.18
CA LYS A 172 9.97 -8.47 -17.39
C LYS A 172 8.76 -9.35 -17.11
N ASN A 173 7.81 -9.32 -18.01
CA ASN A 173 6.69 -10.26 -18.01
C ASN A 173 7.22 -11.69 -18.30
N VAL A 174 6.67 -12.68 -17.61
CA VAL A 174 6.95 -14.11 -17.83
C VAL A 174 5.66 -14.78 -18.24
N GLU A 175 5.68 -15.52 -19.33
CA GLU A 175 4.51 -16.21 -19.85
C GLU A 175 3.96 -17.21 -18.81
N GLY A 176 2.65 -17.16 -18.58
CA GLY A 176 1.98 -18.05 -17.62
C GLY A 176 2.02 -17.59 -16.16
N GLU A 177 2.93 -16.67 -15.81
CA GLU A 177 3.11 -16.17 -14.46
C GLU A 177 2.37 -14.83 -14.22
N ASP A 178 2.06 -14.57 -12.95
CA ASP A 178 1.48 -13.31 -12.48
C ASP A 178 2.32 -12.82 -11.29
N TYR A 179 3.08 -11.75 -11.52
CA TYR A 179 4.03 -11.22 -10.56
C TYR A 179 3.75 -9.77 -10.17
N VAL A 180 4.07 -9.47 -8.91
CA VAL A 180 4.28 -8.10 -8.45
C VAL A 180 5.65 -8.00 -7.77
N THR A 181 6.42 -6.97 -8.13
CA THR A 181 7.70 -6.67 -7.48
C THR A 181 7.61 -5.37 -6.69
N LEU A 182 7.97 -5.44 -5.40
CA LEU A 182 8.21 -4.28 -4.56
C LEU A 182 9.66 -3.81 -4.76
N PHE A 183 9.83 -2.53 -5.08
CA PHE A 183 11.10 -1.96 -5.52
C PHE A 183 11.50 -0.78 -4.62
N THR A 184 12.71 -0.79 -4.09
CA THR A 184 13.23 0.33 -3.29
C THR A 184 14.72 0.51 -3.42
N CYS A 185 15.23 1.62 -2.88
CA CYS A 185 16.68 1.90 -2.82
C CYS A 185 17.34 1.17 -1.65
N THR A 186 18.61 0.78 -1.83
CA THR A 186 19.44 0.13 -0.80
C THR A 186 20.92 0.46 -1.03
N PRO A 187 21.83 0.38 -0.02
CA PRO A 187 21.56 0.36 1.42
C PRO A 187 20.88 1.64 1.90
N TYR A 188 20.28 1.56 3.10
CA TYR A 188 19.63 2.71 3.75
C TYR A 188 20.54 3.95 3.79
N GLY A 189 20.05 5.08 3.28
CA GLY A 189 20.76 6.35 3.25
C GLY A 189 21.89 6.46 2.22
N VAL A 190 22.34 5.35 1.59
CA VAL A 190 23.37 5.33 0.55
C VAL A 190 22.76 5.29 -0.85
N ASN A 191 21.73 4.45 -1.04
CA ASN A 191 20.91 4.36 -2.26
C ASN A 191 21.69 4.00 -3.55
N SER A 192 22.84 3.35 -3.43
CA SER A 192 23.70 2.95 -4.55
C SER A 192 23.16 1.74 -5.33
N HIS A 193 22.31 0.96 -4.69
CA HIS A 193 21.72 -0.26 -5.25
C HIS A 193 20.20 -0.23 -5.17
N ARG A 194 19.59 -1.28 -5.70
CA ARG A 194 18.15 -1.53 -5.65
C ARG A 194 17.88 -2.84 -4.95
N LEU A 195 16.84 -2.85 -4.12
CA LEU A 195 16.27 -4.03 -3.51
C LEU A 195 14.96 -4.33 -4.24
N LEU A 196 14.83 -5.54 -4.75
CA LEU A 196 13.62 -6.06 -5.39
C LEU A 196 13.12 -7.25 -4.58
N VAL A 197 11.84 -7.21 -4.20
CA VAL A 197 11.13 -8.30 -3.54
C VAL A 197 9.96 -8.67 -4.44
N ARG A 198 10.07 -9.80 -5.14
CA ARG A 198 9.04 -10.30 -6.05
C ARG A 198 8.11 -11.26 -5.33
N GLY A 199 6.82 -11.17 -5.60
CA GLY A 199 5.83 -12.16 -5.23
C GLY A 199 5.12 -12.71 -6.47
N HIS A 200 4.81 -14.00 -6.44
CA HIS A 200 3.92 -14.66 -7.39
C HIS A 200 2.50 -14.71 -6.85
N SER A 201 1.52 -14.68 -7.76
CA SER A 201 0.10 -14.69 -7.39
C SER A 201 -0.28 -16.02 -6.72
N VAL A 202 -0.99 -15.92 -5.61
CA VAL A 202 -1.57 -17.05 -4.87
C VAL A 202 -3.05 -16.81 -4.64
N PRO A 203 -3.86 -17.88 -4.41
CA PRO A 203 -5.28 -17.69 -4.08
C PRO A 203 -5.45 -16.84 -2.82
N TYR A 204 -6.33 -15.83 -2.91
CA TYR A 204 -6.70 -15.00 -1.77
C TYR A 204 -7.75 -15.72 -0.91
N ASN A 205 -7.51 -15.83 0.40
CA ASN A 205 -8.36 -16.56 1.35
C ASN A 205 -8.98 -15.63 2.43
N GLY A 206 -8.94 -14.31 2.25
CA GLY A 206 -9.47 -13.35 3.24
C GLY A 206 -8.56 -13.11 4.46
N GLU A 207 -7.30 -13.51 4.41
CA GLU A 207 -6.39 -13.48 5.56
C GLU A 207 -6.08 -12.07 6.08
N ASP A 208 -6.04 -11.07 5.19
CA ASP A 208 -5.81 -9.67 5.56
C ASP A 208 -7.06 -9.01 6.16
N ASP A 209 -8.25 -9.37 5.70
CA ASP A 209 -9.52 -8.87 6.24
C ASP A 209 -9.75 -9.38 7.66
N GLU A 210 -9.45 -10.66 7.96
CA GLU A 210 -9.57 -11.23 9.31
C GLU A 210 -8.66 -10.52 10.31
N LYS A 211 -7.42 -10.22 9.92
CA LYS A 211 -6.47 -9.49 10.78
C LYS A 211 -6.84 -8.00 10.93
N ALA A 212 -7.35 -7.37 9.89
CA ALA A 212 -7.85 -6.01 9.95
C ALA A 212 -9.03 -5.90 10.92
N ILE A 213 -10.00 -6.82 10.85
CA ILE A 213 -11.14 -6.90 11.77
C ILE A 213 -10.66 -7.15 13.21
N ALA A 214 -9.71 -8.07 13.42
CA ALA A 214 -9.15 -8.35 14.75
C ALA A 214 -8.43 -7.12 15.33
N ASN A 215 -7.67 -6.39 14.53
CA ASN A 215 -6.99 -5.17 14.96
C ASN A 215 -7.98 -4.03 15.27
N GLU A 216 -9.03 -3.84 14.47
CA GLU A 216 -10.08 -2.85 14.77
C GLU A 216 -10.82 -3.17 16.05
N SER A 217 -11.17 -4.44 16.30
CA SER A 217 -11.84 -4.88 17.53
C SER A 217 -10.95 -4.67 18.76
N MET A 218 -9.65 -4.95 18.66
CA MET A 218 -8.69 -4.72 19.73
C MET A 218 -8.50 -3.22 20.00
N LEU A 219 -8.42 -2.38 18.98
CA LEU A 219 -8.34 -0.92 19.10
C LEU A 219 -9.61 -0.34 19.74
N GLN A 220 -10.78 -0.85 19.38
CA GLN A 220 -12.05 -0.43 19.98
C GLN A 220 -12.08 -0.81 21.47
N THR A 221 -11.69 -2.03 21.81
CA THR A 221 -11.60 -2.48 23.21
C THR A 221 -10.66 -1.57 24.03
N VAL A 222 -9.50 -1.23 23.50
CA VAL A 222 -8.55 -0.32 24.16
C VAL A 222 -9.15 1.09 24.35
N LYS A 223 -9.85 1.64 23.35
CA LYS A 223 -10.55 2.93 23.48
C LYS A 223 -11.62 2.90 24.56
N ASP A 224 -12.39 1.82 24.64
CA ASP A 224 -13.45 1.66 25.64
C ASP A 224 -12.87 1.60 27.06
N TYR A 225 -11.75 0.91 27.27
CA TYR A 225 -11.02 0.93 28.53
C TYR A 225 -10.50 2.32 28.89
N TYR A 226 -9.90 3.06 27.97
CA TYR A 226 -9.44 4.42 28.22
C TYR A 226 -10.58 5.37 28.57
N MET A 227 -11.72 5.26 27.88
CA MET A 227 -12.93 6.03 28.21
C MET A 227 -13.44 5.71 29.61
N LEU A 228 -13.47 4.44 29.99
CA LEU A 228 -13.87 4.01 31.34
C LEU A 228 -12.95 4.59 32.43
N TYR A 229 -11.63 4.51 32.23
CA TYR A 229 -10.66 5.10 33.17
C TYR A 229 -10.77 6.62 33.26
N ALA A 230 -11.01 7.30 32.14
CA ALA A 230 -11.25 8.74 32.15
C ALA A 230 -12.50 9.13 32.95
N ILE A 231 -13.60 8.40 32.77
CA ILE A 231 -14.84 8.62 33.54
C ILE A 231 -14.60 8.39 35.03
N LEU A 232 -13.92 7.30 35.41
CA LEU A 232 -13.59 7.01 36.80
C LEU A 232 -12.69 8.08 37.43
N ALA A 233 -11.69 8.58 36.67
CA ALA A 233 -10.81 9.66 37.15
C ALA A 233 -11.59 10.96 37.43
N VAL A 234 -12.50 11.33 36.51
CA VAL A 234 -13.37 12.49 36.68
C VAL A 234 -14.32 12.30 37.88
N ALA A 235 -14.91 11.14 38.04
CA ALA A 235 -15.77 10.80 39.20
C ALA A 235 -14.99 10.91 40.50
N CYS A 236 -13.76 10.39 40.58
CA CYS A 236 -12.90 10.53 41.76
C CYS A 236 -12.58 11.99 42.07
N LEU A 237 -12.25 12.82 41.05
CA LEU A 237 -12.00 14.23 41.26
C LEU A 237 -13.21 15.02 41.74
N LEU A 238 -14.40 14.69 41.25
CA LEU A 238 -15.66 15.30 41.74
C LEU A 238 -16.01 14.86 43.15
N TYR A 239 -15.73 13.61 43.51
CA TYR A 239 -16.02 13.06 44.87
C TYR A 239 -15.02 13.55 45.91
N THR A 240 -13.76 13.84 45.55
CA THR A 240 -12.69 14.32 46.42
C THR A 240 -12.63 15.85 46.52
N SER A 241 -13.47 16.60 45.82
CA SER A 241 -13.56 18.05 45.98
C SER A 241 -14.11 18.38 47.37
N PRO A 242 -13.37 19.09 48.23
CA PRO A 242 -13.88 19.49 49.53
C PRO A 242 -15.14 20.36 49.35
N SER A 243 -16.18 20.00 50.11
CA SER A 243 -17.42 20.75 50.13
C SER A 243 -17.18 22.18 50.61
N PRO A 244 -17.72 23.23 49.95
CA PRO A 244 -17.56 24.63 50.36
C PRO A 244 -18.22 24.96 51.73
N ARG A 245 -18.75 23.97 52.46
CA ARG A 245 -19.52 24.17 53.69
C ARG A 245 -18.71 24.07 54.98
N ASP A 246 -17.45 23.67 54.98
CA ASP A 246 -16.68 23.49 56.21
C ASP A 246 -15.88 24.74 56.64
N GLY A 247 -16.19 25.90 56.11
CA GLY A 247 -15.51 27.17 56.39
C GLY A 247 -16.30 28.22 57.14
N ALA A 248 -17.44 27.86 57.78
CA ALA A 248 -18.23 28.84 58.53
C ALA A 248 -18.72 28.32 59.86
N THR A 249 -17.79 28.20 60.85
CA THR A 249 -18.11 28.42 62.30
C THR A 249 -16.83 28.56 63.07
N SER A 250 -16.43 29.81 63.36
CA SER A 250 -15.87 30.17 64.67
C SER A 250 -15.68 31.67 64.75
N ARG A 251 -16.57 32.20 65.39
CA ARG A 251 -16.53 32.99 66.45
C ARG A 251 -17.24 33.93 66.81
#